data_f2162c2727ebf13175d0d5ca7e473c1a
#
_entry.id   f2162c2727ebf13175d0d5ca7e473c1a
#
_cell.length_a   1.000
_cell.length_b   1.000
_cell.length_c   1.000
_cell.angle_alpha   90.00
_cell.angle_beta   90.00
_cell.angle_gamma   90.00
#
_symmetry.space_group_name_H-M   'P 1'
#
loop_
_entity.id
_entity.type
_entity.pdbx_description
1 polymer ?
#
loop_
_entity_poly.entity_id
_entity_poly.type
_entity_poly.pdbx_seq_one_letter_code
_entity_poly.pdbx_strand_id
1 'polypeptide(L)'
;MRYLICSLLIATIHKTTSAQIVNMESQRIQSDTTGWFGNIGTSFLFEKNAVEVININATAHIEHKTLKSLYLFLANFSLLKGSGQIFNNNLFYHLRYNYKLTKVLRWEAFTQLQQNSVTGIRIRFLVGTGPRIKVSDSKRLSLYAATAAMYEYEKEQTHPPVYHYDIRSSSYVSATYKPFQNTEFIGTLFYQPLYNNFSDYRILNEISVKFKLAKKLSFTTGWYYLYDSRPAAATPKLNYSVSNGIEYDF
;
A
#
# COMPACT_ATOMS: atom_id res chain seq x y z
N MET A 1 40.40 28.75 19.95
CA MET A 1 38.90 28.73 19.80
C MET A 1 38.57 28.17 18.43
N ARG A 2 38.21 26.86 18.37
CA ARG A 2 37.83 26.16 17.13
C ARG A 2 36.31 26.01 17.17
N TYR A 3 35.60 26.69 16.28
CA TYR A 3 34.16 26.53 16.11
C TYR A 3 33.91 25.25 15.31
N LEU A 4 33.33 24.26 15.97
CA LEU A 4 32.78 23.05 15.34
C LEU A 4 31.41 23.44 14.75
N ILE A 5 31.33 23.59 13.43
CA ILE A 5 30.07 23.76 12.71
C ILE A 5 29.48 22.35 12.57
N CYS A 6 28.51 22.01 13.41
CA CYS A 6 27.65 20.86 13.21
C CYS A 6 26.69 21.15 12.06
N SER A 7 27.02 20.69 10.87
CA SER A 7 26.10 20.67 9.73
C SER A 7 25.00 19.65 10.00
N LEU A 8 23.84 20.12 10.44
CA LEU A 8 22.64 19.30 10.61
C LEU A 8 22.11 18.91 9.22
N LEU A 9 22.45 17.71 8.76
CA LEU A 9 21.90 17.16 7.53
C LEU A 9 20.41 16.83 7.78
N ILE A 10 19.53 17.74 7.38
CA ILE A 10 18.09 17.46 7.34
C ILE A 10 17.87 16.52 6.17
N ALA A 11 17.85 15.23 6.46
CA ALA A 11 17.42 14.21 5.52
C ALA A 11 15.90 14.36 5.33
N THR A 12 15.49 15.02 4.26
CA THR A 12 14.10 15.01 3.82
C THR A 12 13.73 13.58 3.42
N ILE A 13 12.94 12.93 4.26
CA ILE A 13 12.44 11.57 4.00
C ILE A 13 11.42 11.68 2.86
N HIS A 14 11.87 11.44 1.66
CA HIS A 14 10.98 11.22 0.53
C HIS A 14 10.33 9.84 0.72
N LYS A 15 9.06 9.82 1.07
CA LYS A 15 8.26 8.60 0.95
C LYS A 15 8.13 8.31 -0.55
N THR A 16 8.94 7.37 -1.05
CA THR A 16 8.77 6.83 -2.39
C THR A 16 7.50 6.00 -2.40
N THR A 17 6.39 6.57 -2.85
CA THR A 17 5.18 5.82 -3.14
C THR A 17 5.41 5.01 -4.40
N SER A 18 5.84 3.76 -4.25
CA SER A 18 5.78 2.83 -5.36
C SER A 18 4.33 2.40 -5.56
N ALA A 19 3.77 2.76 -6.70
CA ALA A 19 2.40 2.43 -7.04
C ALA A 19 2.36 0.99 -7.56
N GLN A 20 2.03 0.10 -6.67
CA GLN A 20 1.90 -1.33 -6.93
C GLN A 20 0.69 -1.84 -6.16
N ILE A 21 0.46 -3.14 -6.05
CA ILE A 21 -0.58 -3.65 -5.17
C ILE A 21 -0.36 -3.00 -3.80
N VAL A 22 -1.25 -2.09 -3.43
CA VAL A 22 -1.12 -1.36 -2.16
C VAL A 22 -1.59 -2.30 -1.05
N ASN A 23 -0.76 -2.47 -0.03
CA ASN A 23 -1.14 -3.25 1.14
C ASN A 23 -2.20 -2.50 1.96
N MET A 24 -3.46 -2.86 1.72
CA MET A 24 -4.61 -2.28 2.40
C MET A 24 -4.64 -2.58 3.89
N GLU A 25 -4.00 -3.67 4.31
CA GLU A 25 -4.03 -4.09 5.72
C GLU A 25 -3.08 -3.24 6.58
N SER A 26 -1.93 -2.84 6.05
CA SER A 26 -1.01 -1.93 6.75
C SER A 26 -1.58 -0.52 6.91
N GLN A 27 -2.52 -0.15 6.03
CA GLN A 27 -3.17 1.16 6.06
C GLN A 27 -4.37 1.23 7.01
N ARG A 28 -4.84 0.11 7.56
CA ARG A 28 -6.01 0.12 8.45
C ARG A 28 -5.70 0.76 9.78
N ILE A 29 -6.54 1.71 10.20
CA ILE A 29 -6.46 2.28 11.53
C ILE A 29 -6.97 1.23 12.53
N GLN A 30 -6.08 0.74 13.38
CA GLN A 30 -6.40 -0.25 14.42
C GLN A 30 -7.02 0.46 15.63
N SER A 31 -8.31 0.78 15.54
CA SER A 31 -9.09 1.34 16.62
C SER A 31 -10.34 0.49 16.83
N ASP A 32 -10.68 0.19 18.08
CA ASP A 32 -11.93 -0.50 18.44
C ASP A 32 -13.13 0.45 18.52
N THR A 33 -12.91 1.77 18.41
CA THR A 33 -13.95 2.78 18.47
C THR A 33 -14.72 2.87 17.15
N THR A 34 -16.02 3.16 17.24
CA THR A 34 -16.85 3.50 16.08
C THR A 34 -16.69 4.99 15.74
N GLY A 35 -16.91 5.35 14.47
CA GLY A 35 -16.81 6.73 14.01
C GLY A 35 -16.02 6.89 12.71
N TRP A 36 -15.69 8.12 12.40
CA TRP A 36 -14.86 8.51 11.26
C TRP A 36 -13.41 8.67 11.69
N PHE A 37 -12.50 8.14 10.89
CA PHE A 37 -11.05 8.23 11.08
C PHE A 37 -10.40 8.50 9.74
N GLY A 38 -9.25 9.16 9.76
CA GLY A 38 -8.47 9.28 8.54
C GLY A 38 -7.59 10.50 8.50
N ASN A 39 -6.92 10.65 7.38
CA ASN A 39 -6.08 11.79 7.06
C ASN A 39 -6.15 12.08 5.56
N ILE A 40 -5.91 13.33 5.21
CA ILE A 40 -5.74 13.81 3.85
C ILE A 40 -4.46 14.63 3.84
N GLY A 41 -3.59 14.34 2.89
CA GLY A 41 -2.32 15.03 2.73
C GLY A 41 -2.11 15.45 1.28
N THR A 42 -1.51 16.59 1.07
CA THR A 42 -1.06 17.05 -0.24
C THR A 42 0.29 17.72 -0.12
N SER A 43 1.15 17.51 -1.10
CA SER A 43 2.40 18.23 -1.25
C SER A 43 2.61 18.63 -2.70
N PHE A 44 3.19 19.80 -2.87
CA PHE A 44 3.44 20.40 -4.16
C PHE A 44 4.81 21.05 -4.14
N LEU A 45 5.65 20.71 -5.12
CA LEU A 45 6.93 21.34 -5.39
C LEU A 45 6.97 21.77 -6.85
N PHE A 46 7.25 23.03 -7.08
CA PHE A 46 7.59 23.57 -8.38
C PHE A 46 8.93 24.29 -8.26
N GLU A 47 9.91 23.81 -9.00
CA GLU A 47 11.27 24.35 -8.99
C GLU A 47 11.74 24.59 -10.41
N LYS A 48 12.36 25.73 -10.66
CA LYS A 48 12.96 26.07 -11.94
C LYS A 48 14.37 26.60 -11.73
N ASN A 49 15.34 25.78 -12.11
CA ASN A 49 16.77 26.11 -12.19
C ASN A 49 17.22 25.90 -13.64
N ALA A 50 18.37 25.22 -13.84
CA ALA A 50 18.77 24.68 -15.14
C ALA A 50 17.75 23.64 -15.68
N VAL A 51 17.00 23.03 -14.76
CA VAL A 51 15.94 22.04 -15.02
C VAL A 51 14.67 22.50 -14.32
N GLU A 52 13.53 22.29 -14.98
CA GLU A 52 12.21 22.47 -14.36
C GLU A 52 11.77 21.15 -13.73
N VAL A 53 11.38 21.18 -12.45
CA VAL A 53 10.87 20.04 -11.71
C VAL A 53 9.49 20.36 -11.16
N ILE A 54 8.55 19.45 -11.40
CA ILE A 54 7.21 19.46 -10.83
C ILE A 54 7.04 18.16 -10.06
N ASN A 55 6.75 18.26 -8.76
CA ASN A 55 6.42 17.09 -7.93
C ASN A 55 5.12 17.36 -7.19
N ILE A 56 4.10 16.55 -7.45
CA ILE A 56 2.77 16.66 -6.83
C ILE A 56 2.46 15.33 -6.19
N ASN A 57 2.09 15.34 -4.92
CA ASN A 57 1.58 14.16 -4.24
C ASN A 57 0.29 14.53 -3.51
N ALA A 58 -0.69 13.63 -3.55
CA ALA A 58 -1.91 13.72 -2.78
C ALA A 58 -2.29 12.35 -2.24
N THR A 59 -2.68 12.29 -0.99
CA THR A 59 -3.09 11.07 -0.31
C THR A 59 -4.39 11.31 0.44
N ALA A 60 -5.27 10.32 0.45
CA ALA A 60 -6.44 10.31 1.32
C ALA A 60 -6.61 8.91 1.90
N HIS A 61 -6.84 8.86 3.20
CA HIS A 61 -7.20 7.68 3.93
C HIS A 61 -8.40 8.01 4.80
N ILE A 62 -9.55 7.43 4.52
CA ILE A 62 -10.79 7.67 5.24
C ILE A 62 -11.41 6.33 5.62
N GLU A 63 -11.68 6.16 6.90
CA GLU A 63 -12.39 5.01 7.44
C GLU A 63 -13.65 5.45 8.17
N HIS A 64 -14.75 4.74 7.94
CA HIS A 64 -15.94 4.84 8.76
C HIS A 64 -16.25 3.48 9.38
N LYS A 65 -16.25 3.43 10.72
CA LYS A 65 -16.48 2.20 11.50
C LYS A 65 -17.79 2.27 12.24
N THR A 66 -18.58 1.21 12.09
CA THR A 66 -19.75 0.93 12.91
C THR A 66 -19.53 -0.35 13.72
N LEU A 67 -20.51 -0.76 14.52
CA LEU A 67 -20.43 -2.02 15.27
C LEU A 67 -20.24 -3.25 14.38
N LYS A 68 -20.85 -3.23 13.17
CA LYS A 68 -20.83 -4.36 12.23
C LYS A 68 -20.10 -4.10 10.93
N SER A 69 -19.91 -2.84 10.54
CA SER A 69 -19.38 -2.48 9.23
C SER A 69 -18.14 -1.63 9.32
N LEU A 70 -17.25 -1.80 8.36
CA LEU A 70 -16.11 -0.93 8.09
C LEU A 70 -16.13 -0.54 6.62
N TYR A 71 -16.10 0.76 6.36
CA TYR A 71 -15.89 1.36 5.05
C TYR A 71 -14.49 1.97 5.04
N LEU A 72 -13.70 1.65 4.03
CA LEU A 72 -12.36 2.17 3.85
C LEU A 72 -12.25 2.78 2.45
N PHE A 73 -11.81 4.02 2.39
CA PHE A 73 -11.43 4.71 1.16
C PHE A 73 -9.96 5.09 1.23
N LEU A 74 -9.20 4.70 0.21
CA LEU A 74 -7.82 5.12 0.01
C LEU A 74 -7.67 5.74 -1.37
N ALA A 75 -6.96 6.85 -1.43
CA ALA A 75 -6.55 7.49 -2.68
C ALA A 75 -5.10 7.93 -2.59
N ASN A 76 -4.34 7.68 -3.65
CA ASN A 76 -2.98 8.16 -3.80
C ASN A 76 -2.80 8.68 -5.23
N PHE A 77 -2.24 9.87 -5.34
CA PHE A 77 -1.80 10.45 -6.59
C PHE A 77 -0.35 10.90 -6.45
N SER A 78 0.48 10.61 -7.44
CA SER A 78 1.87 11.04 -7.48
C SER A 78 2.28 11.36 -8.91
N LEU A 79 2.73 12.58 -9.14
CA LEU A 79 3.28 13.06 -10.40
C LEU A 79 4.68 13.63 -10.15
N LEU A 80 5.68 13.08 -10.85
CA LEU A 80 7.03 13.64 -10.93
C LEU A 80 7.37 13.90 -12.39
N LYS A 81 7.56 15.16 -12.73
CA LYS A 81 7.97 15.62 -14.07
C LYS A 81 9.26 16.44 -13.93
N GLY A 82 10.20 16.23 -14.85
CA GLY A 82 11.44 17.01 -14.90
C GLY A 82 11.93 17.14 -16.34
N SER A 83 12.45 18.28 -16.71
CA SER A 83 12.95 18.57 -18.08
C SER A 83 11.96 18.23 -19.18
N GLY A 84 10.67 18.44 -18.96
CA GLY A 84 9.61 18.06 -19.91
C GLY A 84 9.24 16.57 -19.95
N GLN A 85 9.97 15.70 -19.25
CA GLN A 85 9.70 14.27 -19.17
C GLN A 85 8.95 13.89 -17.90
N ILE A 86 8.07 12.90 -18.00
CA ILE A 86 7.32 12.34 -16.87
C ILE A 86 8.09 11.12 -16.35
N PHE A 87 8.63 11.21 -15.15
CA PHE A 87 9.34 10.12 -14.47
C PHE A 87 8.41 9.22 -13.66
N ASN A 88 7.33 9.79 -13.15
CA ASN A 88 6.33 9.07 -12.38
C ASN A 88 4.95 9.71 -12.62
N ASN A 89 3.94 8.88 -12.88
CA ASN A 89 2.54 9.29 -12.94
C ASN A 89 1.68 8.12 -12.45
N ASN A 90 1.31 8.19 -11.20
CA ASN A 90 0.58 7.13 -10.52
C ASN A 90 -0.72 7.65 -9.94
N LEU A 91 -1.75 6.88 -10.14
CA LEU A 91 -3.07 7.09 -9.58
C LEU A 91 -3.56 5.78 -8.96
N PHE A 92 -4.09 5.87 -7.76
CA PHE A 92 -4.64 4.73 -7.04
C PHE A 92 -5.88 5.16 -6.25
N TYR A 93 -6.98 4.47 -6.47
CA TYR A 93 -8.21 4.56 -5.68
C TYR A 93 -8.61 3.16 -5.23
N HIS A 94 -8.98 3.01 -3.96
CA HIS A 94 -9.46 1.77 -3.40
C HIS A 94 -10.62 2.04 -2.46
N LEU A 95 -11.73 1.35 -2.68
CA LEU A 95 -12.87 1.29 -1.79
C LEU A 95 -13.00 -0.13 -1.26
N ARG A 96 -13.16 -0.29 0.05
CA ARG A 96 -13.41 -1.59 0.68
C ARG A 96 -14.54 -1.49 1.69
N TYR A 97 -15.40 -2.47 1.65
CA TYR A 97 -16.45 -2.70 2.62
C TYR A 97 -16.23 -4.01 3.34
N ASN A 98 -16.29 -4.01 4.67
CA ASN A 98 -16.21 -5.22 5.49
C ASN A 98 -17.44 -5.30 6.38
N TYR A 99 -18.12 -6.44 6.36
CA TYR A 99 -19.26 -6.73 7.20
C TYR A 99 -18.97 -7.89 8.15
N LYS A 100 -19.19 -7.68 9.46
CA LYS A 100 -19.04 -8.72 10.49
C LYS A 100 -20.25 -9.65 10.46
N LEU A 101 -20.10 -10.85 9.95
CA LEU A 101 -21.11 -11.91 10.01
C LEU A 101 -21.15 -12.54 11.40
N THR A 102 -19.96 -12.84 11.97
CA THR A 102 -19.80 -13.39 13.31
C THR A 102 -18.63 -12.70 14.02
N LYS A 103 -18.27 -13.15 15.23
CA LYS A 103 -17.07 -12.68 15.94
C LYS A 103 -15.77 -13.00 15.17
N VAL A 104 -15.78 -14.06 14.36
CA VAL A 104 -14.61 -14.58 13.63
C VAL A 104 -14.71 -14.28 12.13
N LEU A 105 -15.88 -14.47 11.54
CA LEU A 105 -16.11 -14.36 10.10
C LEU A 105 -16.59 -12.97 9.71
N ARG A 106 -15.97 -12.42 8.68
CA ARG A 106 -16.36 -11.17 8.01
C ARG A 106 -16.51 -11.44 6.51
N TRP A 107 -17.32 -10.64 5.86
CA TRP A 107 -17.41 -10.60 4.41
C TRP A 107 -16.79 -9.31 3.90
N GLU A 108 -15.94 -9.42 2.89
CA GLU A 108 -15.29 -8.27 2.26
C GLU A 108 -15.76 -8.10 0.84
N ALA A 109 -15.91 -6.84 0.42
CA ALA A 109 -16.06 -6.45 -0.97
C ALA A 109 -15.17 -5.24 -1.24
N PHE A 110 -14.56 -5.16 -2.42
CA PHE A 110 -13.71 -4.04 -2.78
C PHE A 110 -13.77 -3.73 -4.26
N THR A 111 -13.45 -2.48 -4.57
CA THR A 111 -13.14 -2.03 -5.94
C THR A 111 -11.88 -1.17 -5.91
N GLN A 112 -11.12 -1.24 -6.99
CA GLN A 112 -9.85 -0.52 -7.12
C GLN A 112 -9.68 -0.02 -8.54
N LEU A 113 -9.18 1.22 -8.66
CA LEU A 113 -8.72 1.80 -9.92
C LEU A 113 -7.26 2.19 -9.75
N GLN A 114 -6.43 1.80 -10.71
CA GLN A 114 -5.00 2.04 -10.68
C GLN A 114 -4.48 2.44 -12.05
N GLN A 115 -3.58 3.42 -12.05
CA GLN A 115 -2.68 3.74 -13.15
C GLN A 115 -1.25 3.76 -12.59
N ASN A 116 -0.28 3.21 -13.31
CA ASN A 116 1.10 3.17 -12.86
C ASN A 116 2.05 3.18 -14.05
N SER A 117 2.71 4.31 -14.27
CA SER A 117 3.66 4.47 -15.38
C SER A 117 4.93 3.64 -15.21
N VAL A 118 5.35 3.35 -13.96
CA VAL A 118 6.57 2.59 -13.66
C VAL A 118 6.40 1.10 -13.96
N THR A 119 5.20 0.55 -13.69
CA THR A 119 4.89 -0.86 -13.96
C THR A 119 4.17 -1.09 -15.27
N GLY A 120 4.13 -0.08 -16.16
CA GLY A 120 3.54 -0.21 -17.49
C GLY A 120 2.01 -0.36 -17.50
N ILE A 121 1.33 -0.02 -16.41
CA ILE A 121 -0.14 -0.11 -16.29
C ILE A 121 -0.76 1.23 -16.68
N ARG A 122 -1.43 1.29 -17.83
CA ARG A 122 -2.17 2.48 -18.26
C ARG A 122 -3.45 2.66 -17.44
N ILE A 123 -4.17 1.56 -17.22
CA ILE A 123 -5.34 1.51 -16.33
C ILE A 123 -5.57 0.07 -15.89
N ARG A 124 -5.84 -0.13 -14.61
CA ARG A 124 -6.28 -1.40 -14.03
C ARG A 124 -7.50 -1.15 -13.17
N PHE A 125 -8.56 -1.89 -13.43
CA PHE A 125 -9.77 -1.88 -12.62
C PHE A 125 -9.97 -3.26 -12.00
N LEU A 126 -10.21 -3.29 -10.69
CA LEU A 126 -10.44 -4.51 -9.94
C LEU A 126 -11.78 -4.41 -9.21
N VAL A 127 -12.52 -5.50 -9.15
CA VAL A 127 -13.65 -5.67 -8.24
C VAL A 127 -13.59 -7.08 -7.68
N GLY A 128 -13.75 -7.21 -6.36
CA GLY A 128 -13.64 -8.51 -5.71
C GLY A 128 -14.47 -8.61 -4.45
N THR A 129 -14.77 -9.86 -4.07
CA THR A 129 -15.51 -10.16 -2.85
C THR A 129 -15.15 -11.54 -2.31
N GLY A 130 -15.22 -11.70 -1.01
CA GLY A 130 -14.93 -12.97 -0.36
C GLY A 130 -14.92 -12.92 1.16
N PRO A 131 -14.73 -14.08 1.80
CA PRO A 131 -14.64 -14.20 3.25
C PRO A 131 -13.29 -13.76 3.80
N ARG A 132 -13.32 -13.19 5.00
CA ARG A 132 -12.16 -12.91 5.85
C ARG A 132 -12.38 -13.50 7.23
N ILE A 133 -11.39 -14.23 7.71
CA ILE A 133 -11.42 -14.92 8.99
C ILE A 133 -10.42 -14.26 9.94
N LYS A 134 -10.87 -13.96 11.17
CA LYS A 134 -10.01 -13.59 12.28
C LYS A 134 -9.47 -14.88 12.91
N VAL A 135 -8.20 -15.22 12.64
CA VAL A 135 -7.57 -16.45 13.14
C VAL A 135 -7.13 -16.28 14.59
N SER A 136 -6.61 -15.09 14.93
CA SER A 136 -6.20 -14.75 16.29
C SER A 136 -6.46 -13.27 16.57
N ASP A 137 -6.80 -12.98 17.82
CA ASP A 137 -7.03 -11.61 18.32
C ASP A 137 -6.64 -11.54 19.79
N SER A 138 -5.35 -11.62 20.06
CA SER A 138 -4.79 -11.47 21.39
C SER A 138 -4.09 -10.12 21.55
N LYS A 139 -3.74 -9.76 22.77
CA LYS A 139 -2.98 -8.51 23.05
C LYS A 139 -1.65 -8.44 22.31
N ARG A 140 -1.07 -9.61 21.95
CA ARG A 140 0.23 -9.69 21.28
C ARG A 140 0.14 -10.04 19.80
N LEU A 141 -0.94 -10.70 19.35
CA LEU A 141 -1.06 -11.20 17.98
C LEU A 141 -2.47 -11.02 17.46
N SER A 142 -2.61 -10.19 16.42
CA SER A 142 -3.79 -10.14 15.56
C SER A 142 -3.46 -10.79 14.23
N LEU A 143 -4.17 -11.86 13.86
CA LEU A 143 -3.93 -12.62 12.64
C LEU A 143 -5.23 -12.79 11.87
N TYR A 144 -5.19 -12.45 10.60
CA TYR A 144 -6.31 -12.58 9.67
C TYR A 144 -5.88 -13.35 8.42
N ALA A 145 -6.80 -14.15 7.90
CA ALA A 145 -6.68 -14.77 6.60
C ALA A 145 -7.93 -14.43 5.77
N ALA A 146 -7.75 -14.19 4.50
CA ALA A 146 -8.85 -13.89 3.59
C ALA A 146 -8.60 -14.47 2.21
N THR A 147 -9.69 -14.71 1.49
CA THR A 147 -9.67 -15.02 0.07
C THR A 147 -10.86 -14.36 -0.61
N ALA A 148 -10.66 -13.87 -1.82
CA ALA A 148 -11.69 -13.25 -2.63
C ALA A 148 -11.60 -13.72 -4.08
N ALA A 149 -12.73 -13.86 -4.75
CA ALA A 149 -12.77 -13.89 -6.20
C ALA A 149 -12.71 -12.44 -6.70
N MET A 150 -11.82 -12.16 -7.63
CA MET A 150 -11.53 -10.82 -8.14
C MET A 150 -11.57 -10.82 -9.66
N TYR A 151 -12.41 -9.96 -10.23
CA TYR A 151 -12.34 -9.62 -11.65
C TYR A 151 -11.33 -8.49 -11.85
N GLU A 152 -10.51 -8.63 -12.88
CA GLU A 152 -9.48 -7.69 -13.28
C GLU A 152 -9.66 -7.31 -14.75
N TYR A 153 -9.75 -6.00 -14.99
CA TYR A 153 -9.53 -5.40 -16.30
C TYR A 153 -8.21 -4.63 -16.25
N GLU A 154 -7.30 -4.93 -17.16
CA GLU A 154 -6.03 -4.22 -17.28
C GLU A 154 -5.76 -3.85 -18.72
N LYS A 155 -5.28 -2.63 -18.93
CA LYS A 155 -4.72 -2.12 -20.18
C LYS A 155 -3.27 -1.75 -19.93
N GLU A 156 -2.37 -2.39 -20.64
CA GLU A 156 -0.95 -2.07 -20.60
C GLU A 156 -0.61 -0.77 -21.34
N GLN A 157 0.50 -0.14 -20.94
CA GLN A 157 1.07 1.05 -21.60
C GLN A 157 1.99 0.65 -22.77
N THR A 158 1.57 -0.31 -23.59
CA THR A 158 2.30 -0.81 -24.77
C THR A 158 1.74 -0.23 -26.06
N HIS A 159 2.48 -0.34 -27.15
CA HIS A 159 2.06 0.02 -28.50
C HIS A 159 2.30 -1.15 -29.46
N PRO A 160 1.23 -1.84 -29.97
CA PRO A 160 -0.19 -1.62 -29.68
C PRO A 160 -0.53 -1.97 -28.21
N PRO A 161 -1.62 -1.40 -27.66
CA PRO A 161 -2.01 -1.68 -26.29
C PRO A 161 -2.49 -3.13 -26.12
N VAL A 162 -2.05 -3.78 -25.04
CA VAL A 162 -2.50 -5.11 -24.63
C VAL A 162 -3.60 -4.97 -23.59
N TYR A 163 -4.63 -5.80 -23.69
CA TYR A 163 -5.78 -5.80 -22.80
C TYR A 163 -5.91 -7.17 -22.13
N HIS A 164 -6.16 -7.17 -20.82
CA HIS A 164 -6.43 -8.36 -20.03
C HIS A 164 -7.81 -8.28 -19.38
N TYR A 165 -8.50 -9.40 -19.35
CA TYR A 165 -9.83 -9.59 -18.74
C TYR A 165 -9.76 -10.89 -17.95
N ASP A 166 -9.43 -10.78 -16.67
CA ASP A 166 -9.02 -11.91 -15.87
C ASP A 166 -9.92 -12.12 -14.65
N ILE A 167 -10.06 -13.37 -14.23
CA ILE A 167 -10.61 -13.72 -12.93
C ILE A 167 -9.50 -14.33 -12.11
N ARG A 168 -9.13 -13.66 -11.01
CA ARG A 168 -8.04 -14.06 -10.10
C ARG A 168 -8.58 -14.36 -8.71
N SER A 169 -7.90 -15.24 -7.99
CA SER A 169 -8.01 -15.28 -6.54
C SER A 169 -7.22 -14.10 -5.95
N SER A 170 -7.75 -13.47 -4.92
CA SER A 170 -7.00 -12.54 -4.08
C SER A 170 -6.99 -13.08 -2.66
N SER A 171 -6.00 -13.90 -2.35
CA SER A 171 -5.83 -14.51 -1.03
C SER A 171 -4.74 -13.79 -0.26
N TYR A 172 -4.95 -13.54 1.05
CA TYR A 172 -3.93 -12.92 1.87
C TYR A 172 -3.95 -13.40 3.31
N VAL A 173 -2.79 -13.27 3.94
CA VAL A 173 -2.61 -13.38 5.38
C VAL A 173 -2.03 -12.06 5.88
N SER A 174 -2.63 -11.50 6.93
CA SER A 174 -2.18 -10.26 7.57
C SER A 174 -1.99 -10.49 9.06
N ALA A 175 -0.84 -10.09 9.58
CA ALA A 175 -0.46 -10.24 10.98
C ALA A 175 0.04 -8.91 11.56
N THR A 176 -0.41 -8.61 12.77
CA THR A 176 0.22 -7.61 13.65
C THR A 176 0.70 -8.33 14.89
N TYR A 177 2.01 -8.30 15.13
CA TYR A 177 2.64 -8.99 16.24
C TYR A 177 3.42 -8.03 17.12
N LYS A 178 3.11 -8.01 18.42
CA LYS A 178 3.71 -7.14 19.45
C LYS A 178 4.41 -8.01 20.50
N PRO A 179 5.63 -8.53 20.22
CA PRO A 179 6.35 -9.38 21.15
C PRO A 179 6.69 -8.64 22.44
N PHE A 180 7.03 -7.36 22.32
CA PHE A 180 7.39 -6.47 23.42
C PHE A 180 6.57 -5.17 23.35
N GLN A 181 6.58 -4.39 24.44
CA GLN A 181 5.84 -3.12 24.48
C GLN A 181 6.39 -2.06 23.52
N ASN A 182 7.65 -2.19 23.16
CA ASN A 182 8.36 -1.25 22.28
C ASN A 182 8.56 -1.75 20.84
N THR A 183 8.05 -2.93 20.50
CA THR A 183 8.28 -3.53 19.17
C THR A 183 6.98 -4.01 18.55
N GLU A 184 6.70 -3.57 17.33
CA GLU A 184 5.53 -3.96 16.57
C GLU A 184 5.95 -4.40 15.16
N PHE A 185 5.53 -5.62 14.79
CA PHE A 185 5.65 -6.16 13.44
C PHE A 185 4.28 -6.12 12.79
N ILE A 186 4.21 -5.55 11.58
CA ILE A 186 3.00 -5.59 10.74
C ILE A 186 3.43 -6.21 9.42
N GLY A 187 2.77 -7.30 9.03
CA GLY A 187 3.07 -7.98 7.79
C GLY A 187 1.82 -8.42 7.06
N THR A 188 1.86 -8.36 5.73
CA THR A 188 0.81 -8.89 4.87
C THR A 188 1.44 -9.56 3.67
N LEU A 189 0.96 -10.77 3.37
CA LEU A 189 1.33 -11.55 2.21
C LEU A 189 0.09 -11.79 1.36
N PHE A 190 0.10 -11.31 0.11
CA PHE A 190 -0.92 -11.61 -0.89
C PHE A 190 -0.41 -12.63 -1.88
N TYR A 191 -1.30 -13.52 -2.30
CA TYR A 191 -1.11 -14.44 -3.41
C TYR A 191 -2.33 -14.35 -4.35
N GLN A 192 -2.08 -14.00 -5.62
CA GLN A 192 -3.12 -13.69 -6.60
C GLN A 192 -2.92 -14.48 -7.89
N PRO A 193 -3.21 -15.78 -7.90
CA PRO A 193 -3.16 -16.59 -9.11
C PRO A 193 -4.36 -16.33 -10.01
N LEU A 194 -4.18 -16.51 -11.30
CA LEU A 194 -5.23 -16.55 -12.29
C LEU A 194 -5.99 -17.89 -12.21
N TYR A 195 -7.33 -17.88 -12.17
CA TYR A 195 -8.11 -19.13 -11.97
C TYR A 195 -7.96 -20.15 -13.10
N ASN A 196 -7.79 -19.71 -14.34
CA ASN A 196 -7.63 -20.61 -15.49
C ASN A 196 -6.16 -20.95 -15.78
N ASN A 197 -5.20 -20.35 -15.07
CA ASN A 197 -3.77 -20.58 -15.26
C ASN A 197 -2.98 -20.23 -13.99
N PHE A 198 -2.85 -21.16 -13.07
CA PHE A 198 -2.15 -20.96 -11.79
C PHE A 198 -0.65 -20.63 -11.93
N SER A 199 -0.04 -20.83 -13.11
CA SER A 199 1.34 -20.38 -13.37
C SER A 199 1.45 -18.87 -13.63
N ASP A 200 0.31 -18.19 -13.84
CA ASP A 200 0.18 -16.76 -13.87
C ASP A 200 -0.28 -16.29 -12.48
N TYR A 201 0.65 -15.74 -11.70
CA TYR A 201 0.38 -15.32 -10.34
C TYR A 201 1.21 -14.10 -9.95
N ARG A 202 0.68 -13.39 -8.96
CA ARG A 202 1.38 -12.29 -8.28
C ARG A 202 1.52 -12.61 -6.81
N ILE A 203 2.68 -12.29 -6.26
CA ILE A 203 2.97 -12.33 -4.82
C ILE A 203 3.34 -10.92 -4.40
N LEU A 204 2.62 -10.41 -3.41
CA LEU A 204 2.97 -9.18 -2.73
C LEU A 204 3.26 -9.50 -1.27
N ASN A 205 4.42 -9.09 -0.80
CA ASN A 205 4.77 -9.11 0.61
C ASN A 205 5.15 -7.71 1.07
N GLU A 206 4.57 -7.28 2.17
CA GLU A 206 4.94 -6.04 2.84
C GLU A 206 5.08 -6.32 4.32
N ILE A 207 6.24 -5.97 4.87
CA ILE A 207 6.56 -6.11 6.28
C ILE A 207 7.05 -4.76 6.78
N SER A 208 6.53 -4.34 7.92
CA SER A 208 6.97 -3.14 8.63
C SER A 208 7.31 -3.51 10.07
N VAL A 209 8.42 -2.99 10.56
CA VAL A 209 8.82 -3.14 11.96
C VAL A 209 9.00 -1.76 12.56
N LYS A 210 8.26 -1.47 13.62
CA LYS A 210 8.37 -0.24 14.39
C LYS A 210 9.00 -0.54 15.75
N PHE A 211 10.07 0.17 16.06
CA PHE A 211 10.76 0.13 17.35
C PHE A 211 10.59 1.47 18.06
N LYS A 212 10.01 1.48 19.25
CA LYS A 212 10.02 2.63 20.14
C LYS A 212 11.37 2.68 20.86
N LEU A 213 12.24 3.60 20.47
CA LEU A 213 13.57 3.79 21.05
C LEU A 213 13.50 4.58 22.36
N ALA A 214 12.52 5.50 22.48
CA ALA A 214 12.21 6.28 23.67
C ALA A 214 10.73 6.61 23.69
N LYS A 215 10.26 7.32 24.75
CA LYS A 215 8.83 7.72 24.89
C LYS A 215 8.31 8.46 23.65
N LYS A 216 9.16 9.26 23.02
CA LYS A 216 8.80 10.15 21.91
C LYS A 216 9.58 9.85 20.61
N LEU A 217 10.42 8.81 20.59
CA LEU A 217 11.28 8.48 19.46
C LEU A 217 11.00 7.06 19.00
N SER A 218 10.68 6.91 17.73
CA SER A 218 10.46 5.61 17.08
C SER A 218 11.33 5.50 15.83
N PHE A 219 11.82 4.29 15.57
CA PHE A 219 12.42 3.90 14.31
C PHE A 219 11.50 2.92 13.60
N THR A 220 11.29 3.11 12.31
CA THR A 220 10.49 2.20 11.49
C THR A 220 11.31 1.76 10.29
N THR A 221 11.31 0.45 10.01
CA THR A 221 11.86 -0.12 8.79
C THR A 221 10.78 -0.90 8.07
N GLY A 222 10.70 -0.76 6.75
CA GLY A 222 9.71 -1.41 5.91
C GLY A 222 10.37 -2.10 4.72
N TRP A 223 9.86 -3.28 4.38
CA TRP A 223 10.21 -4.04 3.20
C TRP A 223 8.97 -4.25 2.36
N TYR A 224 9.09 -3.93 1.10
CA TYR A 224 8.10 -4.16 0.07
C TYR A 224 8.69 -5.11 -0.97
N TYR A 225 7.94 -6.13 -1.36
CA TYR A 225 8.33 -7.12 -2.37
C TYR A 225 7.13 -7.46 -3.23
N LEU A 226 7.24 -7.26 -4.52
CA LEU A 226 6.26 -7.66 -5.52
C LEU A 226 6.93 -8.54 -6.57
N TYR A 227 6.42 -9.75 -6.72
CA TYR A 227 6.74 -10.62 -7.83
C TYR A 227 5.49 -10.78 -8.72
N ASP A 228 5.65 -10.55 -10.01
CA ASP A 228 4.65 -10.82 -11.05
C ASP A 228 5.25 -11.83 -12.03
N SER A 229 4.62 -12.99 -12.19
CA SER A 229 5.11 -14.05 -13.10
C SER A 229 5.02 -13.63 -14.56
N ARG A 230 4.06 -12.74 -14.90
CA ARG A 230 3.79 -12.21 -16.23
C ARG A 230 3.55 -10.69 -16.19
N PRO A 231 4.58 -9.90 -15.93
CA PRO A 231 4.44 -8.45 -15.88
C PRO A 231 4.20 -7.89 -17.28
N ALA A 232 3.68 -6.65 -17.34
CA ALA A 232 3.58 -5.90 -18.59
C ALA A 232 4.93 -5.83 -19.31
N ALA A 233 4.90 -5.74 -20.64
CA ALA A 233 6.12 -5.74 -21.45
C ALA A 233 7.12 -4.68 -20.98
N ALA A 234 8.41 -5.04 -20.95
CA ALA A 234 9.54 -4.23 -20.50
C ALA A 234 9.56 -3.89 -18.98
N THR A 235 8.69 -4.49 -18.17
CA THR A 235 8.78 -4.35 -16.72
C THR A 235 9.44 -5.57 -16.06
N PRO A 236 10.23 -5.40 -14.97
CA PRO A 236 10.85 -6.53 -14.30
C PRO A 236 9.80 -7.38 -13.56
N LYS A 237 10.04 -8.70 -13.51
CA LYS A 237 9.19 -9.61 -12.72
C LYS A 237 9.23 -9.34 -11.22
N LEU A 238 10.35 -8.83 -10.75
CA LEU A 238 10.60 -8.56 -9.34
C LEU A 238 10.81 -7.07 -9.11
N ASN A 239 10.00 -6.53 -8.21
CA ASN A 239 10.14 -5.18 -7.68
C ASN A 239 10.25 -5.25 -6.16
N TYR A 240 11.20 -4.55 -5.58
CA TYR A 240 11.34 -4.48 -4.14
C TYR A 240 11.82 -3.10 -3.70
N SER A 241 11.49 -2.73 -2.47
CA SER A 241 12.04 -1.55 -1.82
C SER A 241 12.22 -1.77 -0.33
N VAL A 242 13.18 -1.08 0.24
CA VAL A 242 13.42 -0.99 1.68
C VAL A 242 13.34 0.47 2.07
N SER A 243 12.56 0.77 3.10
CA SER A 243 12.40 2.11 3.64
C SER A 243 12.77 2.12 5.12
N ASN A 244 13.43 3.19 5.54
CA ASN A 244 13.76 3.42 6.95
C ASN A 244 13.32 4.83 7.32
N GLY A 245 12.81 4.98 8.54
CA GLY A 245 12.33 6.25 9.04
C GLY A 245 12.55 6.40 10.54
N ILE A 246 12.74 7.64 10.97
CA ILE A 246 12.77 8.04 12.37
C ILE A 246 11.62 9.02 12.58
N GLU A 247 10.82 8.80 13.60
CA GLU A 247 9.68 9.64 13.97
C GLU A 247 9.89 10.13 15.41
N TYR A 248 9.74 11.42 15.62
CA TYR A 248 9.80 12.03 16.93
C TYR A 248 8.50 12.77 17.23
N ASP A 249 7.80 12.35 18.29
CA ASP A 249 6.55 12.95 18.79
C ASP A 249 6.89 13.96 19.88
N PHE A 250 6.50 15.21 19.75
CA PHE A 250 6.82 16.28 20.73
C PHE A 250 5.57 16.84 21.44
#